data_c2c59ba25a71490c94c943575bffd125
#
_entry.id   c2c59ba25a71490c94c943575bffd125
#
_cell.length_a   1.000
_cell.length_b   1.000
_cell.length_c   1.000
_cell.angle_alpha   90.00
_cell.angle_beta   90.00
_cell.angle_gamma   90.00
#
_symmetry.space_group_name_H-M   'P 1'
#
loop_
_entity.id
_entity.type
_entity.pdbx_description
1 polymer ?
#
loop_
_entity_poly.entity_id
_entity_poly.type
_entity_poly.pdbx_seq_one_letter_code
_entity_poly.pdbx_strand_id
1 'polypeptide(L)'
;MRWFVLGVDYEMAGKDLIDSVRQSSKITRALGGTPPSGISYELFLDAAGEKISKSKGNGLSIEEWLRYGSPESLSLFMYAQPRRAKRLHFDVIPKTVDEYYQHRAKATEQAPAEQLENPAWHIHAGAPDTGSLPVSYTLLLNLASVC
;
A
#
# COMPACT_ATOMS: atom_id res chain seq x y z
N MET A 1 24.84 10.87 3.04
CA MET A 1 25.82 10.68 1.94
C MET A 1 25.22 9.92 0.74
N ARG A 2 24.53 8.79 0.95
CA ARG A 2 23.88 7.98 -0.13
C ARG A 2 23.03 8.82 -1.09
N TRP A 3 22.13 9.66 -0.58
CA TRP A 3 21.24 10.48 -1.41
C TRP A 3 21.98 11.46 -2.33
N PHE A 4 23.05 12.08 -1.82
CA PHE A 4 23.86 13.01 -2.60
C PHE A 4 24.62 12.30 -3.72
N VAL A 5 25.27 11.18 -3.42
CA VAL A 5 26.10 10.44 -4.38
C VAL A 5 25.27 9.77 -5.48
N LEU A 6 24.08 9.25 -5.14
CA LEU A 6 23.22 8.53 -6.09
C LEU A 6 22.20 9.43 -6.78
N GLY A 7 22.10 10.71 -6.43
CA GLY A 7 21.09 11.61 -7.00
C GLY A 7 19.66 11.15 -6.75
N VAL A 8 19.35 10.74 -5.51
CA VAL A 8 18.04 10.18 -5.18
C VAL A 8 16.98 11.28 -5.16
N ASP A 9 15.92 11.14 -5.96
CA ASP A 9 14.81 12.10 -6.04
C ASP A 9 13.68 11.79 -5.08
N TYR A 10 13.46 10.50 -4.75
CA TYR A 10 12.37 10.07 -3.90
C TYR A 10 12.75 8.86 -3.02
N GLU A 11 12.39 8.91 -1.74
CA GLU A 11 12.59 7.79 -0.82
C GLU A 11 11.45 7.70 0.20
N MET A 12 10.88 6.50 0.36
CA MET A 12 9.92 6.21 1.42
C MET A 12 10.63 5.63 2.64
N ALA A 13 10.20 6.04 3.83
CA ALA A 13 10.79 5.56 5.08
C ALA A 13 9.71 5.18 6.09
N GLY A 14 9.91 4.08 6.79
CA GLY A 14 9.10 3.73 7.96
C GLY A 14 9.28 4.78 9.07
N LYS A 15 8.29 4.95 9.92
CA LYS A 15 8.33 5.94 11.02
C LYS A 15 9.53 5.76 11.95
N ASP A 16 10.04 4.55 12.09
CA ASP A 16 11.24 4.25 12.90
C ASP A 16 12.50 4.94 12.35
N LEU A 17 12.48 5.39 11.10
CA LEU A 17 13.61 6.02 10.42
C LEU A 17 13.49 7.55 10.30
N ILE A 18 12.49 8.18 10.91
CA ILE A 18 12.24 9.63 10.77
C ILE A 18 13.49 10.45 11.17
N ASP A 19 14.16 10.09 12.26
CA ASP A 19 15.36 10.81 12.69
C ASP A 19 16.53 10.56 11.74
N SER A 20 16.67 9.35 11.20
CA SER A 20 17.66 9.04 10.15
C SER A 20 17.42 9.86 8.89
N VAL A 21 16.16 10.02 8.47
CA VAL A 21 15.76 10.87 7.33
C VAL A 21 16.13 12.33 7.59
N ARG A 22 15.85 12.85 8.79
CA ARG A 22 16.21 14.22 9.18
C ARG A 22 17.72 14.45 9.13
N GLN A 23 18.52 13.53 9.67
CA GLN A 23 19.98 13.62 9.66
C GLN A 23 20.54 13.51 8.24
N SER A 24 20.05 12.55 7.45
CA SER A 24 20.46 12.38 6.06
C SER A 24 20.14 13.63 5.22
N SER A 25 19.01 14.30 5.48
CA SER A 25 18.65 15.57 4.83
C SER A 25 19.63 16.70 5.16
N LYS A 26 20.07 16.81 6.43
CA LYS A 26 21.08 17.78 6.84
C LYS A 26 22.43 17.52 6.16
N ILE A 27 22.85 16.26 6.13
CA ILE A 27 24.10 15.86 5.48
C ILE A 27 24.05 16.16 3.97
N THR A 28 22.95 15.83 3.30
CA THR A 28 22.79 16.10 1.86
C THR A 28 22.92 17.59 1.56
N ARG A 29 22.25 18.46 2.36
CA ARG A 29 22.38 19.91 2.20
C ARG A 29 23.79 20.44 2.48
N ALA A 30 24.46 19.89 3.50
CA ALA A 30 25.83 20.26 3.82
C ALA A 30 26.82 19.91 2.71
N LEU A 31 26.52 18.87 1.91
CA LEU A 31 27.29 18.49 0.73
C LEU A 31 26.90 19.28 -0.53
N GLY A 32 25.99 20.24 -0.43
CA GLY A 32 25.52 21.05 -1.56
C GLY A 32 24.43 20.41 -2.41
N GLY A 33 23.82 19.31 -1.96
CA GLY A 33 22.75 18.62 -2.68
C GLY A 33 21.34 18.94 -2.14
N THR A 34 20.33 18.51 -2.89
CA THR A 34 18.92 18.59 -2.49
C THR A 34 18.48 17.25 -1.92
N PRO A 35 17.91 17.20 -0.70
CA PRO A 35 17.35 15.97 -0.17
C PRO A 35 16.17 15.48 -1.01
N PRO A 36 15.95 14.16 -1.12
CA PRO A 36 14.83 13.60 -1.85
C PRO A 36 13.49 14.01 -1.23
N SER A 37 12.47 14.11 -2.05
CA SER A 37 11.08 14.07 -1.60
C SER A 37 10.75 12.70 -1.04
N GLY A 38 9.73 12.61 -0.17
CA GLY A 38 9.35 11.30 0.34
C GLY A 38 8.20 11.35 1.34
N ILE A 39 7.74 10.19 1.70
CA ILE A 39 6.72 10.00 2.73
C ILE A 39 7.21 9.07 3.83
N SER A 40 6.72 9.32 5.05
CA SER A 40 6.85 8.36 6.14
C SER A 40 5.58 7.52 6.22
N TYR A 41 5.75 6.21 6.38
CA TYR A 41 4.64 5.27 6.56
C TYR A 41 4.66 4.66 7.96
N GLU A 42 3.47 4.27 8.42
CA GLU A 42 3.27 3.62 9.71
C GLU A 42 3.58 2.13 9.66
N LEU A 43 3.68 1.53 10.85
CA LEU A 43 3.92 0.11 11.00
C LEU A 43 2.69 -0.72 10.60
N PHE A 44 2.96 -1.93 10.15
CA PHE A 44 1.96 -2.97 10.04
C PHE A 44 1.87 -3.75 11.35
N LEU A 45 0.63 -4.05 11.75
CA LEU A 45 0.30 -4.77 12.96
C LEU A 45 -0.30 -6.13 12.59
N ASP A 46 -0.12 -7.11 13.44
CA ASP A 46 -0.79 -8.40 13.29
C ASP A 46 -2.29 -8.35 13.66
N ALA A 47 -2.98 -9.48 13.64
CA ALA A 47 -4.38 -9.57 13.99
C ALA A 47 -4.67 -9.11 15.44
N ALA A 48 -3.73 -9.32 16.36
CA ALA A 48 -3.84 -8.89 17.76
C ALA A 48 -3.55 -7.40 17.95
N GLY A 49 -3.00 -6.71 16.91
CA GLY A 49 -2.59 -5.32 16.99
C GLY A 49 -1.16 -5.11 17.48
N GLU A 50 -0.35 -6.17 17.50
CA GLU A 50 1.06 -6.09 17.81
C GLU A 50 1.92 -5.82 16.57
N LYS A 51 3.08 -5.21 16.77
CA LYS A 51 4.04 -4.94 15.68
C LYS A 51 4.47 -6.26 15.02
N ILE A 52 4.33 -6.32 13.68
CA ILE A 52 4.84 -7.42 12.88
C ILE A 52 6.36 -7.43 12.95
N SER A 53 6.93 -8.61 13.20
CA SER A 53 8.36 -8.81 13.26
C SER A 53 8.74 -10.14 12.59
N LYS A 54 9.82 -10.12 11.80
CA LYS A 54 10.35 -11.33 11.16
C LYS A 54 10.74 -12.42 12.17
N SER A 55 11.27 -12.03 13.33
CA SER A 55 11.66 -12.96 14.37
C SER A 55 10.47 -13.62 15.07
N LYS A 56 9.31 -12.96 15.12
CA LYS A 56 8.08 -13.52 15.69
C LYS A 56 7.30 -14.38 14.68
N GLY A 57 7.54 -14.20 13.36
CA GLY A 57 6.80 -14.88 12.30
C GLY A 57 5.30 -14.56 12.27
N ASN A 58 4.90 -13.43 12.86
CA ASN A 58 3.49 -13.03 13.00
C ASN A 58 2.98 -12.14 11.85
N GLY A 59 3.71 -12.09 10.74
CA GLY A 59 3.34 -11.29 9.58
C GLY A 59 2.78 -12.14 8.44
N LEU A 60 2.02 -11.52 7.58
CA LEU A 60 1.60 -12.07 6.30
C LEU A 60 2.68 -11.73 5.25
N SER A 61 3.19 -12.72 4.54
CA SER A 61 4.16 -12.51 3.47
C SER A 61 3.48 -12.05 2.17
N ILE A 62 4.26 -11.48 1.25
CA ILE A 62 3.77 -11.11 -0.08
C ILE A 62 3.30 -12.35 -0.85
N GLU A 63 4.03 -13.45 -0.76
CA GLU A 63 3.70 -14.72 -1.39
C GLU A 63 2.37 -15.28 -0.88
N GLU A 64 2.11 -15.16 0.41
CA GLU A 64 0.82 -15.56 0.99
C GLU A 64 -0.31 -14.65 0.51
N TRP A 65 -0.10 -13.33 0.45
CA TRP A 65 -1.11 -12.43 -0.12
C TRP A 65 -1.45 -12.80 -1.56
N LEU A 66 -0.43 -13.01 -2.41
CA LEU A 66 -0.61 -13.30 -3.83
C LEU A 66 -1.25 -14.66 -4.14
N ARG A 67 -1.39 -15.54 -3.14
CA ARG A 67 -2.21 -16.76 -3.29
C ARG A 67 -3.72 -16.49 -3.26
N TYR A 68 -4.13 -15.40 -2.63
CA TYR A 68 -5.54 -15.12 -2.33
C TYR A 68 -6.01 -13.75 -2.84
N GLY A 69 -5.11 -12.87 -3.20
CA GLY A 69 -5.39 -11.54 -3.72
C GLY A 69 -4.47 -11.15 -4.87
N SER A 70 -4.90 -10.17 -5.65
CA SER A 70 -4.10 -9.66 -6.78
C SER A 70 -2.99 -8.70 -6.32
N PRO A 71 -1.94 -8.49 -7.15
CA PRO A 71 -0.93 -7.46 -6.89
C PRO A 71 -1.51 -6.06 -6.75
N GLU A 72 -2.56 -5.75 -7.50
CA GLU A 72 -3.24 -4.46 -7.47
C GLU A 72 -3.96 -4.25 -6.13
N SER A 73 -4.61 -5.29 -5.59
CA SER A 73 -5.23 -5.22 -4.27
C SER A 73 -4.19 -5.04 -3.17
N LEU A 74 -3.02 -5.68 -3.29
CA LEU A 74 -1.89 -5.45 -2.38
C LEU A 74 -1.40 -4.01 -2.47
N SER A 75 -1.26 -3.46 -3.68
CA SER A 75 -0.86 -2.08 -3.90
C SER A 75 -1.85 -1.12 -3.24
N LEU A 76 -3.15 -1.34 -3.42
CA LEU A 76 -4.18 -0.56 -2.72
C LEU A 76 -3.99 -0.62 -1.20
N PHE A 77 -3.85 -1.82 -0.64
CA PHE A 77 -3.66 -1.98 0.80
C PHE A 77 -2.42 -1.26 1.31
N MET A 78 -1.30 -1.35 0.61
CA MET A 78 -0.03 -0.76 1.04
C MET A 78 -0.09 0.77 1.04
N TYR A 79 -0.66 1.37 -0.01
CA TYR A 79 -0.64 2.83 -0.22
C TYR A 79 -1.88 3.57 0.28
N ALA A 80 -3.00 2.90 0.52
CA ALA A 80 -4.14 3.54 1.17
C ALA A 80 -3.76 3.96 2.60
N GLN A 81 -3.91 5.24 2.92
CA GLN A 81 -3.65 5.81 4.26
C GLN A 81 -2.27 5.42 4.84
N PRO A 82 -1.14 5.76 4.19
CA PRO A 82 0.18 5.27 4.60
C PRO A 82 0.61 5.74 6.01
N ARG A 83 0.03 6.84 6.50
CA ARG A 83 0.31 7.40 7.83
C ARG A 83 -0.51 6.78 8.96
N ARG A 84 -1.32 5.76 8.66
CA ARG A 84 -2.12 5.04 9.65
C ARG A 84 -1.60 3.62 9.81
N ALA A 85 -1.39 3.19 11.05
CA ALA A 85 -1.07 1.79 11.34
C ALA A 85 -2.22 0.88 10.87
N LYS A 86 -1.88 -0.17 10.16
CA LYS A 86 -2.84 -1.12 9.57
C LYS A 86 -2.58 -2.52 10.08
N ARG A 87 -3.63 -3.27 10.35
CA ARG A 87 -3.54 -4.69 10.64
C ARG A 87 -3.38 -5.46 9.34
N LEU A 88 -2.36 -6.31 9.25
CA LEU A 88 -2.05 -7.15 8.11
C LEU A 88 -2.20 -8.62 8.50
N HIS A 89 -3.33 -9.20 8.16
CA HIS A 89 -3.69 -10.60 8.39
C HIS A 89 -4.62 -11.10 7.28
N PHE A 90 -4.88 -12.41 7.20
CA PHE A 90 -5.63 -12.99 6.08
C PHE A 90 -7.00 -12.38 5.82
N ASP A 91 -7.76 -12.02 6.86
CA ASP A 91 -9.13 -11.49 6.70
C ASP A 91 -9.18 -10.10 6.04
N VAL A 92 -8.04 -9.40 5.90
CA VAL A 92 -8.03 -8.11 5.18
C VAL A 92 -7.98 -8.32 3.67
N ILE A 93 -7.51 -9.48 3.19
CA ILE A 93 -7.34 -9.76 1.76
C ILE A 93 -8.67 -9.69 1.00
N PRO A 94 -9.72 -10.44 1.38
CA PRO A 94 -11.01 -10.39 0.69
C PRO A 94 -11.60 -8.99 0.64
N LYS A 95 -11.56 -8.28 1.76
CA LYS A 95 -12.07 -6.91 1.86
C LYS A 95 -11.34 -5.94 0.95
N THR A 96 -10.00 -6.06 0.90
CA THR A 96 -9.18 -5.18 0.06
C THR A 96 -9.36 -5.51 -1.43
N VAL A 97 -9.54 -6.78 -1.78
CA VAL A 97 -9.87 -7.18 -3.15
C VAL A 97 -11.21 -6.57 -3.56
N ASP A 98 -12.25 -6.68 -2.73
CA ASP A 98 -13.56 -6.09 -3.00
C ASP A 98 -13.47 -4.56 -3.12
N GLU A 99 -12.73 -3.89 -2.25
CA GLU A 99 -12.49 -2.44 -2.27
C GLU A 99 -11.76 -2.01 -3.55
N TYR A 100 -10.73 -2.77 -3.96
CA TYR A 100 -10.02 -2.51 -5.20
C TYR A 100 -10.96 -2.57 -6.43
N TYR A 101 -11.81 -3.59 -6.53
CA TYR A 101 -12.76 -3.69 -7.63
C TYR A 101 -13.81 -2.59 -7.61
N GLN A 102 -14.23 -2.10 -6.44
CA GLN A 102 -15.11 -0.94 -6.33
C GLN A 102 -14.43 0.34 -6.86
N HIS A 103 -13.16 0.58 -6.50
CA HIS A 103 -12.39 1.70 -7.04
C HIS A 103 -12.20 1.59 -8.55
N ARG A 104 -11.91 0.39 -9.04
CA ARG A 104 -11.76 0.11 -10.45
C ARG A 104 -13.05 0.38 -11.24
N ALA A 105 -14.19 -0.09 -10.75
CA ALA A 105 -15.48 0.17 -11.38
C ALA A 105 -15.80 1.68 -11.42
N LYS A 106 -15.59 2.39 -10.31
CA LYS A 106 -15.80 3.84 -10.24
C LYS A 106 -14.91 4.61 -11.21
N ALA A 107 -13.64 4.19 -11.39
CA ALA A 107 -12.70 4.88 -12.28
C ALA A 107 -13.20 4.97 -13.73
N THR A 108 -14.02 4.02 -14.18
CA THR A 108 -14.59 4.04 -15.54
C THR A 108 -15.74 5.03 -15.72
N GLU A 109 -16.37 5.45 -14.63
CA GLU A 109 -17.54 6.35 -14.64
C GLU A 109 -17.17 7.79 -14.24
N GLN A 110 -15.99 7.98 -13.64
CA GLN A 110 -15.52 9.24 -13.11
C GLN A 110 -15.01 10.20 -14.20
N ALA A 111 -15.22 11.49 -14.00
CA ALA A 111 -14.59 12.52 -14.81
C ALA A 111 -13.06 12.55 -14.59
N PRO A 112 -12.25 13.04 -15.57
CA PRO A 112 -10.78 13.02 -15.47
C PRO A 112 -10.21 13.62 -14.19
N ALA A 113 -10.81 14.68 -13.66
CA ALA A 113 -10.36 15.29 -12.40
C ALA A 113 -10.59 14.37 -11.19
N GLU A 114 -11.69 13.63 -11.15
CA GLU A 114 -12.03 12.69 -10.10
C GLU A 114 -11.19 11.41 -10.19
N GLN A 115 -10.81 11.00 -11.40
CA GLN A 115 -9.92 9.85 -11.61
C GLN A 115 -8.57 10.04 -10.93
N LEU A 116 -8.05 11.27 -10.88
CA LEU A 116 -6.79 11.56 -10.17
C LEU A 116 -6.87 11.33 -8.66
N GLU A 117 -8.04 11.34 -8.07
CA GLU A 117 -8.28 11.02 -6.66
C GLU A 117 -8.54 9.52 -6.44
N ASN A 118 -8.75 8.76 -7.52
CA ASN A 118 -9.04 7.33 -7.44
C ASN A 118 -7.74 6.50 -7.40
N PRO A 119 -7.53 5.68 -6.35
CA PRO A 119 -6.33 4.86 -6.25
C PRO A 119 -6.15 3.86 -7.40
N ALA A 120 -7.22 3.35 -8.01
CA ALA A 120 -7.11 2.44 -9.15
C ALA A 120 -6.44 3.10 -10.36
N TRP A 121 -6.66 4.39 -10.60
CA TRP A 121 -5.98 5.16 -11.63
C TRP A 121 -4.46 5.13 -11.46
N HIS A 122 -3.98 5.33 -10.23
CA HIS A 122 -2.54 5.36 -9.94
C HIS A 122 -1.92 3.96 -9.99
N ILE A 123 -2.64 2.94 -9.54
CA ILE A 123 -2.18 1.54 -9.59
C ILE A 123 -1.96 1.09 -11.04
N HIS A 124 -2.83 1.53 -11.97
CA HIS A 124 -2.73 1.18 -13.39
C HIS A 124 -1.93 2.19 -14.22
N ALA A 125 -1.44 3.27 -13.61
CA ALA A 125 -0.80 4.39 -14.31
C ALA A 125 -1.68 4.97 -15.44
N GLY A 126 -3.01 4.97 -15.24
CA GLY A 126 -4.01 5.41 -16.20
C GLY A 126 -5.37 4.74 -15.98
N ALA A 127 -6.21 4.77 -17.00
CA ALA A 127 -7.52 4.13 -16.94
C ALA A 127 -7.38 2.62 -16.75
N PRO A 128 -7.94 2.02 -15.69
CA PRO A 128 -7.95 0.57 -15.53
C PRO A 128 -8.87 -0.09 -16.57
N ASP A 129 -8.58 -1.34 -16.91
CA ASP A 129 -9.48 -2.14 -17.75
C ASP A 129 -10.87 -2.24 -17.13
N THR A 130 -11.88 -2.27 -17.99
CA THR A 130 -13.27 -2.46 -17.59
C THR A 130 -13.48 -3.91 -17.14
N GLY A 131 -13.48 -4.14 -15.87
CA GLY A 131 -13.77 -5.44 -15.28
C GLY A 131 -14.48 -5.28 -13.96
N SER A 132 -15.61 -5.90 -13.79
CA SER A 132 -16.31 -6.01 -12.52
C SER A 132 -16.30 -7.45 -12.04
N LEU A 133 -16.23 -7.64 -10.73
CA LEU A 133 -16.55 -8.93 -10.17
C LEU A 133 -18.08 -9.05 -10.10
N PRO A 134 -18.68 -10.09 -10.68
CA PRO A 134 -20.13 -10.30 -10.59
C PRO A 134 -20.58 -10.61 -9.16
N VAL A 135 -19.68 -11.12 -8.32
CA VAL A 135 -19.93 -11.46 -6.91
C VAL A 135 -18.71 -11.04 -6.11
N SER A 136 -18.92 -10.40 -4.96
CA SER A 136 -17.81 -9.99 -4.10
C SER A 136 -17.08 -11.20 -3.49
N TYR A 137 -15.77 -11.06 -3.28
CA TYR A 137 -14.97 -12.09 -2.65
C TYR A 137 -15.48 -12.43 -1.23
N THR A 138 -15.85 -11.41 -0.47
CA THR A 138 -16.42 -11.57 0.88
C THR A 138 -17.71 -12.39 0.84
N LEU A 139 -18.56 -12.18 -0.16
CA LEU A 139 -19.79 -12.98 -0.31
C LEU A 139 -19.49 -14.44 -0.65
N LEU A 140 -18.52 -14.69 -1.54
CA LEU A 140 -18.09 -16.06 -1.88
C LEU A 140 -17.57 -16.82 -0.65
N LEU A 141 -16.77 -16.15 0.20
CA LEU A 141 -16.30 -16.78 1.45
C LEU A 141 -17.42 -17.09 2.41
N ASN A 142 -18.40 -16.19 2.54
CA ASN A 142 -19.59 -16.44 3.38
C ASN A 142 -20.39 -17.62 2.87
N LEU A 143 -20.60 -17.74 1.56
CA LEU A 143 -21.27 -18.88 0.96
C LEU A 143 -20.51 -20.20 1.20
N ALA A 144 -19.20 -20.19 1.01
CA ALA A 144 -18.35 -21.37 1.24
C ALA A 144 -18.30 -21.80 2.71
N SER A 145 -18.57 -20.90 3.67
CA SER A 145 -18.60 -21.24 5.10
C SER A 145 -19.92 -21.86 5.56
N VAL A 146 -20.96 -21.83 4.74
CA VAL A 146 -22.30 -22.36 5.05
C VAL A 146 -22.55 -23.70 4.38
N CYS A 147 -21.72 -24.08 3.40
CA CYS A 147 -21.73 -25.38 2.73
C CYS A 147 -20.80 -26.36 3.44
#